data_d072178f6562f5b376292bc648a11706
#
_entry.id   d072178f6562f5b376292bc648a11706
#
_cell.length_a   1.000
_cell.length_b   1.000
_cell.length_c   1.000
_cell.angle_alpha   90.00
_cell.angle_beta   90.00
_cell.angle_gamma   90.00
#
_symmetry.space_group_name_H-M   'P 1'
#
loop_
_entity.id
_entity.type
_entity.pdbx_description
1 polymer ?
#
loop_
_entity_poly.entity_id
_entity_poly.type
_entity_poly.pdbx_seq_one_letter_code
_entity_poly.pdbx_strand_id
1 'polypeptide(L)'
;MVRRSTFRLAACLAAAALAAVPASAQAAYHAFRSPTGKLGCAFYSDPQTPRTVRCEWLGSNDVAFTLRERGRTHRIKISDTVMDPRAKVLAYGRSRSFGKLRCTSRRTGITCRSLRSGHGFRVSVERQRTF
;
A
#
# COMPACT_ATOMS: atom_id res chain seq x y z
N MET A 1 42.49 -46.58 52.82
CA MET A 1 42.65 -45.36 52.09
C MET A 1 41.55 -45.28 51.03
N VAL A 2 40.55 -44.44 51.23
CA VAL A 2 39.47 -44.31 50.30
C VAL A 2 39.79 -43.11 49.40
N ARG A 3 39.97 -43.35 48.07
CA ARG A 3 40.12 -42.30 47.07
C ARG A 3 38.74 -41.77 46.69
N ARG A 4 38.44 -40.51 47.02
CA ARG A 4 37.27 -39.80 46.55
C ARG A 4 37.53 -39.31 45.13
N SER A 5 36.88 -39.93 44.17
CA SER A 5 36.83 -39.46 42.80
C SER A 5 35.75 -38.31 42.71
N THR A 6 36.22 -37.12 42.50
CA THR A 6 35.32 -36.01 42.22
C THR A 6 34.94 -36.03 40.73
N PHE A 7 33.72 -36.45 40.42
CA PHE A 7 33.12 -36.27 39.10
C PHE A 7 32.77 -34.78 38.91
N ARG A 8 33.49 -34.12 38.01
CA ARG A 8 33.11 -32.80 37.52
C ARG A 8 32.04 -32.98 36.41
N LEU A 9 30.80 -32.65 36.73
CA LEU A 9 29.75 -32.51 35.74
C LEU A 9 30.02 -31.25 34.93
N ALA A 10 30.43 -31.42 33.68
CA ALA A 10 30.47 -30.32 32.70
C ALA A 10 29.06 -30.09 32.19
N ALA A 11 28.43 -29.00 32.60
CA ALA A 11 27.16 -28.55 32.04
C ALA A 11 27.40 -27.94 30.67
N CYS A 12 27.05 -28.67 29.61
CA CYS A 12 26.98 -28.08 28.25
C CYS A 12 25.75 -27.20 28.16
N LEU A 13 25.94 -25.89 28.21
CA LEU A 13 24.93 -24.89 27.82
C LEU A 13 24.79 -24.92 26.30
N ALA A 14 23.76 -25.60 25.81
CA ALA A 14 23.36 -25.48 24.41
C ALA A 14 22.66 -24.13 24.22
N ALA A 15 23.37 -23.17 23.63
CA ALA A 15 22.77 -21.93 23.20
C ALA A 15 21.87 -22.20 21.97
N ALA A 16 20.56 -22.23 22.16
CA ALA A 16 19.60 -22.27 21.07
C ALA A 16 19.64 -20.93 20.35
N ALA A 17 20.28 -20.88 19.19
CA ALA A 17 20.21 -19.75 18.29
C ALA A 17 18.79 -19.70 17.71
N LEU A 18 17.97 -18.76 18.19
CA LEU A 18 16.70 -18.41 17.57
C LEU A 18 17.01 -17.74 16.23
N ALA A 19 16.93 -18.51 15.15
CA ALA A 19 16.98 -17.97 13.81
C ALA A 19 15.73 -17.09 13.60
N ALA A 20 15.93 -15.78 13.52
CA ALA A 20 14.86 -14.84 13.15
C ALA A 20 14.48 -15.11 11.69
N VAL A 21 13.29 -15.68 11.46
CA VAL A 21 12.74 -15.85 10.11
C VAL A 21 12.37 -14.45 9.63
N PRO A 22 12.90 -13.95 8.49
CA PRO A 22 12.51 -12.64 7.96
C PRO A 22 11.01 -12.68 7.64
N ALA A 23 10.27 -11.70 8.18
CA ALA A 23 8.86 -11.55 7.83
C ALA A 23 8.77 -11.27 6.33
N SER A 24 8.22 -12.21 5.56
CA SER A 24 7.94 -12.00 4.14
C SER A 24 6.90 -10.88 4.00
N ALA A 25 7.18 -9.90 3.13
CA ALA A 25 6.23 -8.86 2.81
C ALA A 25 4.99 -9.51 2.19
N GLN A 26 3.84 -9.38 2.86
CA GLN A 26 2.57 -9.90 2.37
C GLN A 26 1.97 -8.96 1.32
N ALA A 27 1.26 -9.53 0.36
CA ALA A 27 0.45 -8.75 -0.58
C ALA A 27 -0.64 -8.00 0.17
N ALA A 28 -0.85 -6.74 -0.19
CA ALA A 28 -1.90 -5.88 0.35
C ALA A 28 -2.74 -5.29 -0.78
N TYR A 29 -4.06 -5.20 -0.56
CA TYR A 29 -4.99 -4.58 -1.48
C TYR A 29 -6.12 -3.89 -0.70
N HIS A 30 -6.25 -2.58 -0.86
CA HIS A 30 -7.23 -1.77 -0.15
C HIS A 30 -7.98 -0.86 -1.12
N ALA A 31 -9.12 -1.32 -1.60
CA ALA A 31 -9.97 -0.53 -2.48
C ALA A 31 -10.81 0.49 -1.70
N PHE A 32 -11.05 1.62 -2.32
CA PHE A 32 -11.99 2.65 -1.84
C PHE A 32 -12.58 3.41 -3.03
N ARG A 33 -13.67 4.10 -2.79
CA ARG A 33 -14.37 4.86 -3.84
C ARG A 33 -14.85 6.22 -3.33
N SER A 34 -15.12 7.10 -4.25
CA SER A 34 -15.78 8.38 -3.93
C SER A 34 -17.22 8.15 -3.46
N PRO A 35 -17.83 9.12 -2.74
CA PRO A 35 -19.24 9.02 -2.33
C PRO A 35 -20.21 8.82 -3.49
N THR A 36 -19.91 9.39 -4.66
CA THR A 36 -20.74 9.20 -5.86
C THR A 36 -20.53 7.86 -6.56
N GLY A 37 -19.47 7.12 -6.20
CA GLY A 37 -19.07 5.89 -6.89
C GLY A 37 -18.46 6.09 -8.27
N LYS A 38 -18.29 7.34 -8.72
CA LYS A 38 -17.73 7.65 -10.04
C LYS A 38 -16.20 7.62 -10.10
N LEU A 39 -15.54 7.56 -8.95
CA LEU A 39 -14.11 7.42 -8.81
C LEU A 39 -13.82 6.18 -7.97
N GLY A 40 -12.90 5.35 -8.42
CA GLY A 40 -12.42 4.17 -7.71
C GLY A 40 -10.92 4.18 -7.60
N CYS A 41 -10.41 3.83 -6.43
CA CYS A 41 -8.99 3.75 -6.15
C CYS A 41 -8.66 2.46 -5.40
N ALA A 42 -7.41 2.05 -5.48
CA ALA A 42 -6.87 1.01 -4.62
C ALA A 42 -5.42 1.31 -4.25
N PHE A 43 -5.09 1.08 -2.99
CA PHE A 43 -3.72 0.90 -2.55
C PHE A 43 -3.35 -0.57 -2.67
N TYR A 44 -2.18 -0.87 -3.18
CA TYR A 44 -1.70 -2.25 -3.27
C TYR A 44 -0.18 -2.34 -3.21
N SER A 45 0.27 -3.49 -2.79
CA SER A 45 1.68 -3.89 -2.81
C SER A 45 1.78 -5.42 -2.82
N ASP A 46 2.89 -5.92 -3.32
CA ASP A 46 3.29 -7.32 -3.22
C ASP A 46 4.83 -7.40 -3.14
N PRO A 47 5.45 -8.58 -3.01
CA PRO A 47 6.90 -8.69 -2.91
C PRO A 47 7.68 -8.09 -4.11
N GLN A 48 7.05 -7.99 -5.29
CA GLN A 48 7.65 -7.43 -6.51
C GLN A 48 7.18 -6.01 -6.80
N THR A 49 6.08 -5.58 -6.18
CA THR A 49 5.45 -4.27 -6.43
C THR A 49 5.51 -3.39 -5.17
N PRO A 50 6.25 -2.28 -5.20
CA PRO A 50 6.25 -1.30 -4.12
C PRO A 50 4.83 -0.78 -3.84
N ARG A 51 4.62 -0.18 -2.66
CA ARG A 51 3.36 0.49 -2.36
C ARG A 51 2.98 1.44 -3.46
N THR A 52 1.79 1.21 -4.00
CA THR A 52 1.25 1.93 -5.15
C THR A 52 -0.19 2.30 -4.87
N VAL A 53 -0.62 3.45 -5.33
CA VAL A 53 -2.03 3.81 -5.46
C VAL A 53 -2.38 3.92 -6.95
N ARG A 54 -3.53 3.38 -7.30
CA ARG A 54 -4.12 3.49 -8.64
C ARG A 54 -5.53 4.05 -8.50
N CYS A 55 -5.85 5.03 -9.33
CA CYS A 55 -7.20 5.59 -9.40
C CYS A 55 -7.71 5.60 -10.84
N GLU A 56 -8.99 5.31 -10.96
CA GLU A 56 -9.78 5.34 -12.19
C GLU A 56 -11.00 6.23 -11.99
N TRP A 57 -11.59 6.66 -13.07
CA TRP A 57 -12.79 7.47 -13.09
C TRP A 57 -13.78 6.96 -14.13
N LEU A 58 -15.05 7.24 -13.93
CA LEU A 58 -16.09 6.88 -14.88
C LEU A 58 -15.79 7.51 -16.24
N GLY A 59 -15.72 6.69 -17.29
CA GLY A 59 -15.37 7.12 -18.65
C GLY A 59 -13.87 7.20 -18.92
N SER A 60 -13.03 6.64 -18.04
CA SER A 60 -11.56 6.61 -18.23
C SER A 60 -11.09 5.79 -19.43
N ASN A 61 -11.94 4.88 -19.95
CA ASN A 61 -11.67 4.07 -21.15
C ASN A 61 -10.32 3.36 -21.09
N ASP A 62 -10.16 2.45 -20.13
CA ASP A 62 -8.96 1.65 -19.93
C ASP A 62 -7.68 2.45 -19.57
N VAL A 63 -7.86 3.59 -18.92
CA VAL A 63 -6.77 4.42 -18.42
C VAL A 63 -6.89 4.60 -16.91
N ALA A 64 -5.75 4.60 -16.23
CA ALA A 64 -5.65 4.91 -14.81
C ALA A 64 -4.45 5.82 -14.52
N PHE A 65 -4.49 6.49 -13.38
CA PHE A 65 -3.30 7.10 -12.78
C PHE A 65 -2.74 6.18 -11.71
N THR A 66 -1.41 6.01 -11.72
CA THR A 66 -0.66 5.30 -10.69
C THR A 66 0.42 6.18 -10.08
N LEU A 67 0.63 5.99 -8.79
CA LEU A 67 1.65 6.70 -8.03
C LEU A 67 2.29 5.74 -7.02
N ARG A 68 3.62 5.74 -6.98
CA ARG A 68 4.41 5.07 -5.95
C ARG A 68 4.91 6.08 -4.92
N GLU A 69 5.43 5.60 -3.81
CA GLU A 69 6.04 6.48 -2.80
C GLU A 69 7.20 7.30 -3.38
N ARG A 70 7.94 6.72 -4.33
CA ARG A 70 9.03 7.39 -5.06
C ARG A 70 8.62 7.65 -6.50
N GLY A 71 9.05 8.79 -7.02
CA GLY A 71 8.80 9.17 -8.40
C GLY A 71 7.49 9.93 -8.60
N ARG A 72 7.15 10.13 -9.84
CA ARG A 72 5.98 10.92 -10.27
C ARG A 72 4.80 10.02 -10.63
N THR A 73 3.65 10.63 -10.81
CA THR A 73 2.44 9.96 -11.32
C THR A 73 2.66 9.49 -12.75
N HIS A 74 2.15 8.30 -13.05
CA HIS A 74 2.10 7.74 -14.39
C HIS A 74 0.64 7.55 -14.82
N ARG A 75 0.35 7.93 -16.05
CA ARG A 75 -0.87 7.56 -16.75
C ARG A 75 -0.62 6.25 -17.49
N ILE A 76 -1.40 5.24 -17.20
CA ILE A 76 -1.21 3.89 -17.74
C ILE A 76 -2.46 3.36 -18.42
N LYS A 77 -2.28 2.46 -19.39
CA LYS A 77 -3.35 1.59 -19.87
C LYS A 77 -3.56 0.44 -18.90
N ILE A 78 -4.81 0.05 -18.72
CA ILE A 78 -5.22 -1.03 -17.84
C ILE A 78 -6.12 -2.01 -18.58
N SER A 79 -6.06 -3.27 -18.19
CA SER A 79 -6.93 -4.35 -18.70
C SER A 79 -7.89 -4.89 -17.64
N ASP A 80 -7.75 -4.44 -16.40
CA ASP A 80 -8.60 -4.74 -15.26
C ASP A 80 -9.05 -3.44 -14.60
N THR A 81 -9.89 -3.49 -13.59
CA THR A 81 -10.40 -2.31 -12.92
C THR A 81 -10.26 -2.39 -11.40
N VAL A 82 -10.01 -1.25 -10.76
CA VAL A 82 -10.11 -1.05 -9.32
C VAL A 82 -11.45 -0.40 -8.91
N MET A 83 -12.31 -0.12 -9.88
CA MET A 83 -13.66 0.40 -9.59
C MET A 83 -14.54 -0.73 -9.09
N ASP A 84 -14.77 -0.73 -7.78
CA ASP A 84 -15.59 -1.72 -7.08
C ASP A 84 -16.76 -1.01 -6.38
N PRO A 85 -18.01 -1.26 -6.77
CA PRO A 85 -19.16 -0.65 -6.12
C PRO A 85 -19.36 -1.10 -4.67
N ARG A 86 -18.69 -2.17 -4.25
CA ARG A 86 -18.69 -2.67 -2.85
C ARG A 86 -17.52 -2.13 -2.03
N ALA A 87 -16.58 -1.43 -2.63
CA ALA A 87 -15.46 -0.83 -1.92
C ALA A 87 -15.93 0.19 -0.87
N LYS A 88 -15.15 0.38 0.17
CA LYS A 88 -15.43 1.38 1.19
C LYS A 88 -15.48 2.78 0.58
N VAL A 89 -16.47 3.56 0.98
CA VAL A 89 -16.56 4.97 0.60
C VAL A 89 -15.53 5.77 1.39
N LEU A 90 -14.74 6.57 0.69
CA LEU A 90 -13.94 7.62 1.29
C LEU A 90 -14.77 8.90 1.33
N ALA A 91 -15.37 9.20 2.47
CA ALA A 91 -16.23 10.35 2.65
C ALA A 91 -15.51 11.67 2.32
N TYR A 92 -16.25 12.66 1.86
CA TYR A 92 -15.70 14.00 1.61
C TYR A 92 -15.00 14.57 2.84
N GLY A 93 -13.83 15.16 2.65
CA GLY A 93 -12.99 15.70 3.70
C GLY A 93 -12.15 14.67 4.43
N ARG A 94 -12.32 13.38 4.14
CA ARG A 94 -11.54 12.29 4.76
C ARG A 94 -10.35 11.92 3.91
N SER A 95 -9.33 11.40 4.59
CA SER A 95 -8.10 10.90 3.98
C SER A 95 -7.87 9.45 4.36
N ARG A 96 -7.17 8.74 3.49
CA ARG A 96 -6.69 7.40 3.71
C ARG A 96 -5.24 7.30 3.28
N SER A 97 -4.44 6.59 4.08
CA SER A 97 -3.00 6.46 3.83
C SER A 97 -2.57 5.00 3.70
N PHE A 98 -1.53 4.80 2.92
CA PHE A 98 -0.85 3.52 2.76
C PHE A 98 0.66 3.79 2.66
N GLY A 99 1.37 3.58 3.76
CA GLY A 99 2.75 4.06 3.88
C GLY A 99 2.82 5.58 3.72
N LYS A 100 3.62 6.06 2.79
CA LYS A 100 3.75 7.48 2.46
C LYS A 100 2.77 7.98 1.39
N LEU A 101 1.90 7.11 0.90
CA LEU A 101 0.83 7.50 -0.01
C LEU A 101 -0.39 7.95 0.77
N ARG A 102 -0.99 9.07 0.39
CA ARG A 102 -2.19 9.61 1.02
C ARG A 102 -3.16 10.10 -0.02
N CYS A 103 -4.41 9.66 0.09
CA CYS A 103 -5.51 10.12 -0.75
C CYS A 103 -6.54 10.84 0.11
N THR A 104 -7.05 11.97 -0.40
CA THR A 104 -8.08 12.79 0.23
C THR A 104 -9.26 12.93 -0.72
N SER A 105 -10.47 12.67 -0.21
CA SER A 105 -11.71 12.82 -0.97
C SER A 105 -12.29 14.21 -0.75
N ARG A 106 -12.67 14.84 -1.84
CA ARG A 106 -13.39 16.12 -1.84
C ARG A 106 -14.44 16.11 -2.93
N ARG A 107 -15.37 17.07 -2.89
CA ARG A 107 -16.37 17.24 -3.97
C ARG A 107 -15.72 17.51 -5.33
N THR A 108 -14.53 18.08 -5.34
CA THR A 108 -13.74 18.37 -6.55
C THR A 108 -12.95 17.16 -7.08
N GLY A 109 -13.01 16.02 -6.40
CA GLY A 109 -12.33 14.79 -6.80
C GLY A 109 -11.52 14.14 -5.69
N ILE A 110 -10.78 13.12 -6.04
CA ILE A 110 -9.82 12.46 -5.14
C ILE A 110 -8.42 12.94 -5.51
N THR A 111 -7.70 13.43 -4.51
CA THR A 111 -6.28 13.81 -4.64
C THR A 111 -5.45 12.78 -3.92
N CYS A 112 -4.50 12.16 -4.62
CA CYS A 112 -3.50 11.27 -4.05
C CYS A 112 -2.13 11.89 -4.17
N ARG A 113 -1.34 11.78 -3.11
CA ARG A 113 0.00 12.38 -3.02
C ARG A 113 0.97 11.44 -2.32
N SER A 114 2.21 11.42 -2.77
CA SER A 114 3.31 10.85 -2.02
C SER A 114 3.88 11.90 -1.06
N LEU A 115 3.86 11.62 0.23
CA LEU A 115 4.50 12.46 1.24
C LEU A 115 6.03 12.39 1.16
N ARG A 116 6.55 11.45 0.39
CA ARG A 116 7.98 11.28 0.18
C ARG A 116 8.51 12.10 -1.00
N SER A 117 7.88 11.98 -2.18
CA SER A 117 8.31 12.67 -3.39
C SER A 117 7.63 14.02 -3.60
N GLY A 118 6.47 14.23 -2.98
CA GLY A 118 5.64 15.40 -3.20
C GLY A 118 4.80 15.35 -4.47
N HIS A 119 5.05 14.39 -5.35
CA HIS A 119 4.25 14.19 -6.54
C HIS A 119 2.88 13.61 -6.21
N GLY A 120 1.93 13.83 -7.09
CA GLY A 120 0.58 13.35 -6.93
C GLY A 120 -0.30 13.58 -8.14
N PHE A 121 -1.58 13.34 -7.94
CA PHE A 121 -2.60 13.58 -8.95
C PHE A 121 -3.93 13.91 -8.29
N ARG A 122 -4.78 14.58 -9.05
CA ARG A 122 -6.20 14.73 -8.75
C ARG A 122 -7.01 14.16 -9.90
N VAL A 123 -8.00 13.35 -9.58
CA VAL A 123 -8.97 12.82 -10.54
C VAL A 123 -10.38 13.24 -10.14
N SER A 124 -11.13 13.71 -11.12
CA SER A 124 -12.59 13.78 -11.15
C SER A 124 -13.04 13.24 -12.50
N VAL A 125 -14.34 13.04 -12.69
CA VAL A 125 -14.85 12.63 -14.01
C VAL A 125 -14.53 13.68 -15.08
N GLU A 126 -14.62 14.95 -14.74
CA GLU A 126 -14.46 16.08 -15.66
C GLU A 126 -13.00 16.43 -15.92
N ARG A 127 -12.13 16.22 -14.93
CA ARG A 127 -10.74 16.67 -15.03
C ARG A 127 -9.78 15.74 -14.28
N GLN A 128 -8.65 15.51 -14.92
CA GLN A 128 -7.53 14.75 -14.34
C GLN A 128 -6.27 15.59 -14.49
N ARG A 129 -5.47 15.66 -13.45
CA ARG A 129 -4.20 16.39 -13.48
C ARG A 129 -3.16 15.75 -12.57
N THR A 130 -1.90 15.96 -12.91
CA THR A 130 -0.73 15.55 -12.13
C THR A 130 0.04 16.77 -11.61
N PHE A 131 0.79 16.58 -10.54
CA PHE A 131 1.68 17.59 -9.98
C PHE A 131 2.90 16.97 -9.32
#